data_c997dfc74413daefd14e1e283cc2338d
#
_entry.id   c997dfc74413daefd14e1e283cc2338d
#
_cell.length_a   1.000
_cell.length_b   1.000
_cell.length_c   1.000
_cell.angle_alpha   90.00
_cell.angle_beta   90.00
_cell.angle_gamma   90.00
#
_symmetry.space_group_name_H-M   'P 1'
#
loop_
_entity.id
_entity.type
_entity.pdbx_description
1 polymer ?
#
loop_
_entity_poly.entity_id
_entity_poly.type
_entity_poly.pdbx_seq_one_letter_code
_entity_poly.pdbx_strand_id
1 'polypeptide(L)'
;MNIKRRQFNYLLVGTSIAALMPFNSYADNYTGPVNWAGVSFLLPFNEIETLMPITKAASELQSDIDNATFFNSYLTQSLREKPISDLNLKLEGFAQNAKLALTYGFSSEFDFGEFKDNEINKSAYLMYSFGQSLLYNVYDRIIISSVPVRAISTNLVSNEEVKKYPNIKSELMKRAFYNSSAPERTMLEQYRIMVKKQSFKKKEWVGKKPRVVNISLPDNSDNLFNNFGLTKDQFLDFIGQASTFAFSYKLESPILPFMMNAALTSTTISRFDFATKLYNKIDVKLPQADFEIKIFHQGWEFAEESYQENAKSLLKINLGMAIEIEIFDTFNEKVIYNQFFFAEKTYIENKNKVMRSDAAVVCELTEAILERAFLSIRDKNYRKKLIQGDSVQSKFSSAIFQLDTDKPEEVEKQSQFVLKELPQADSF
;
A
#
# COMPACT_ATOMS: atom_id res chain seq x y z
N MET A 1 30.57 -41.86 -15.88
CA MET A 1 29.31 -41.91 -16.64
C MET A 1 29.17 -40.57 -17.37
N ASN A 2 29.52 -40.52 -18.65
CA ASN A 2 29.53 -39.27 -19.44
C ASN A 2 28.16 -39.05 -20.10
N ILE A 3 27.33 -38.22 -19.46
CA ILE A 3 26.10 -37.76 -20.07
C ILE A 3 26.45 -36.69 -21.12
N LYS A 4 26.18 -36.99 -22.39
CA LYS A 4 26.50 -36.10 -23.49
C LYS A 4 25.77 -34.77 -23.34
N ARG A 5 26.48 -33.65 -23.47
CA ARG A 5 26.03 -32.25 -23.33
C ARG A 5 24.72 -31.93 -24.06
N ARG A 6 24.37 -32.68 -25.11
CA ARG A 6 23.08 -32.52 -25.84
C ARG A 6 21.84 -33.01 -25.06
N GLN A 7 21.99 -34.01 -24.16
CA GLN A 7 20.84 -34.48 -23.37
C GLN A 7 20.52 -33.55 -22.21
N PHE A 8 21.50 -32.79 -21.70
CA PHE A 8 21.29 -31.79 -20.65
C PHE A 8 20.51 -30.57 -21.17
N ASN A 9 20.75 -30.17 -22.43
CA ASN A 9 20.02 -29.06 -23.04
C ASN A 9 18.53 -29.39 -23.32
N TYR A 10 18.17 -30.63 -23.58
CA TYR A 10 16.78 -31.04 -23.74
C TYR A 10 16.03 -31.12 -22.41
N LEU A 11 16.72 -31.40 -21.31
CA LEU A 11 16.11 -31.38 -19.95
C LEU A 11 15.85 -29.96 -19.47
N LEU A 12 16.72 -29.00 -19.80
CA LEU A 12 16.54 -27.57 -19.47
C LEU A 12 15.45 -26.91 -20.31
N VAL A 13 15.30 -27.28 -21.58
CA VAL A 13 14.23 -26.76 -22.43
C VAL A 13 12.86 -27.37 -22.07
N GLY A 14 12.83 -28.63 -21.61
CA GLY A 14 11.59 -29.27 -21.18
C GLY A 14 11.01 -28.68 -19.87
N THR A 15 11.85 -28.21 -18.95
CA THR A 15 11.41 -27.58 -17.70
C THR A 15 11.01 -26.11 -17.89
N SER A 16 11.57 -25.42 -18.88
CA SER A 16 11.21 -24.03 -19.20
C SER A 16 9.87 -23.90 -19.91
N ILE A 17 9.45 -24.91 -20.69
CA ILE A 17 8.16 -24.88 -21.40
C ILE A 17 6.98 -25.17 -20.45
N ALA A 18 7.20 -25.93 -19.37
CA ALA A 18 6.16 -26.14 -18.35
C ALA A 18 5.84 -24.87 -17.53
N ALA A 19 6.79 -23.92 -17.47
CA ALA A 19 6.60 -22.63 -16.79
C ALA A 19 5.88 -21.58 -17.67
N LEU A 20 5.75 -21.84 -18.98
CA LEU A 20 5.09 -20.93 -19.95
C LEU A 20 3.66 -21.34 -20.33
N MET A 21 3.11 -22.36 -19.68
CA MET A 21 1.66 -22.57 -19.85
C MET A 21 0.93 -21.39 -19.21
N PRO A 22 0.13 -20.62 -19.95
CA PRO A 22 -0.64 -19.53 -19.39
C PRO A 22 -1.58 -20.12 -18.34
N PHE A 23 -1.37 -19.77 -17.07
CA PHE A 23 -2.26 -20.10 -15.95
C PHE A 23 -3.67 -19.48 -16.12
N ASN A 24 -3.95 -18.92 -17.29
CA ASN A 24 -5.11 -18.10 -17.62
C ASN A 24 -6.42 -18.87 -17.83
N SER A 25 -6.40 -20.20 -17.95
CA SER A 25 -7.61 -20.94 -18.35
C SER A 25 -8.62 -21.23 -17.24
N TYR A 26 -8.29 -21.01 -15.98
CA TYR A 26 -9.18 -21.35 -14.86
C TYR A 26 -10.09 -20.22 -14.38
N ALA A 27 -9.73 -18.96 -14.65
CA ALA A 27 -10.46 -17.81 -14.11
C ALA A 27 -11.60 -17.33 -15.02
N ASP A 28 -11.50 -17.49 -16.32
CA ASP A 28 -12.41 -16.89 -17.31
C ASP A 28 -13.87 -17.28 -17.20
N ASN A 29 -14.19 -18.41 -16.53
CA ASN A 29 -15.56 -18.92 -16.42
C ASN A 29 -15.94 -19.39 -15.03
N TYR A 30 -15.20 -19.01 -13.97
CA TYR A 30 -15.54 -19.45 -12.63
C TYR A 30 -16.78 -18.70 -12.11
N THR A 31 -17.92 -19.41 -12.06
CA THR A 31 -19.19 -18.93 -11.47
C THR A 31 -19.48 -19.51 -10.12
N GLY A 32 -18.54 -20.33 -9.59
CA GLY A 32 -18.69 -21.01 -8.32
C GLY A 32 -18.62 -20.06 -7.10
N PRO A 33 -18.85 -20.63 -5.91
CA PRO A 33 -18.75 -19.87 -4.67
C PRO A 33 -17.30 -19.46 -4.39
N VAL A 34 -17.13 -18.27 -3.76
CA VAL A 34 -15.86 -17.77 -3.24
C VAL A 34 -15.97 -17.74 -1.72
N ASN A 35 -15.09 -18.42 -1.02
CA ASN A 35 -15.12 -18.42 0.44
C ASN A 35 -14.54 -17.12 1.00
N TRP A 36 -15.25 -16.50 1.95
CA TRP A 36 -14.68 -15.43 2.76
C TRP A 36 -13.76 -16.04 3.83
N ALA A 37 -12.46 -15.80 3.73
CA ALA A 37 -11.47 -16.32 4.66
C ALA A 37 -11.22 -15.37 5.85
N GLY A 38 -11.92 -14.24 5.92
CA GLY A 38 -11.82 -13.29 7.02
C GLY A 38 -10.59 -12.40 6.95
N VAL A 39 -10.24 -11.83 8.10
CA VAL A 39 -9.08 -10.95 8.27
C VAL A 39 -7.86 -11.75 8.70
N SER A 40 -6.71 -11.39 8.18
CA SER A 40 -5.43 -12.07 8.34
C SER A 40 -4.27 -11.09 8.39
N PHE A 41 -3.05 -11.60 8.56
CA PHE A 41 -1.80 -10.86 8.38
C PHE A 41 -0.99 -11.50 7.25
N LEU A 42 -0.32 -10.69 6.45
CA LEU A 42 0.55 -11.13 5.34
C LEU A 42 1.99 -11.33 5.82
N LEU A 43 2.15 -11.80 7.03
CA LEU A 43 3.41 -12.03 7.72
C LEU A 43 3.38 -13.39 8.41
N PRO A 44 4.55 -14.01 8.63
CA PRO A 44 4.68 -15.14 9.54
C PRO A 44 4.19 -14.78 10.95
N PHE A 45 3.53 -15.71 11.60
CA PHE A 45 2.93 -15.48 12.91
C PHE A 45 3.89 -14.91 13.97
N ASN A 46 5.11 -15.45 14.02
CA ASN A 46 6.14 -15.04 14.97
C ASN A 46 6.66 -13.60 14.75
N GLU A 47 6.34 -12.98 13.63
CA GLU A 47 6.77 -11.63 13.28
C GLU A 47 5.69 -10.58 13.54
N ILE A 48 4.40 -10.98 13.64
CA ILE A 48 3.27 -10.05 13.75
C ILE A 48 3.38 -9.18 15.01
N GLU A 49 3.75 -9.76 16.15
CA GLU A 49 3.86 -9.01 17.41
C GLU A 49 5.01 -7.99 17.41
N THR A 50 6.04 -8.27 16.62
CA THR A 50 7.21 -7.38 16.51
C THR A 50 7.02 -6.30 15.47
N LEU A 51 6.44 -6.67 14.32
CA LEU A 51 6.35 -5.77 13.17
C LEU A 51 5.03 -4.99 13.09
N MET A 52 3.96 -5.49 13.71
CA MET A 52 2.62 -4.88 13.63
C MET A 52 1.87 -4.89 14.97
N PRO A 53 2.48 -4.48 16.09
CA PRO A 53 1.88 -4.62 17.42
C PRO A 53 0.60 -3.80 17.60
N ILE A 54 0.53 -2.59 17.03
CA ILE A 54 -0.62 -1.69 17.16
C ILE A 54 -1.79 -2.20 16.30
N THR A 55 -1.51 -2.58 15.04
CA THR A 55 -2.51 -3.13 14.12
C THR A 55 -3.07 -4.44 14.65
N LYS A 56 -2.20 -5.32 15.17
CA LYS A 56 -2.63 -6.57 15.82
C LYS A 56 -3.57 -6.28 16.98
N ALA A 57 -3.15 -5.46 17.93
CA ALA A 57 -3.97 -5.12 19.09
C ALA A 57 -5.30 -4.45 18.70
N ALA A 58 -5.30 -3.55 17.70
CA ALA A 58 -6.51 -2.89 17.23
C ALA A 58 -7.46 -3.84 16.51
N SER A 59 -6.94 -4.77 15.68
CA SER A 59 -7.75 -5.70 14.90
C SER A 59 -8.33 -6.85 15.72
N GLU A 60 -7.66 -7.23 16.82
CA GLU A 60 -8.05 -8.32 17.70
C GLU A 60 -8.94 -7.88 18.87
N LEU A 61 -9.25 -6.58 19.02
CA LEU A 61 -10.21 -6.12 20.01
C LEU A 61 -11.56 -6.83 19.78
N GLN A 62 -12.18 -7.24 20.88
CA GLN A 62 -13.48 -7.93 20.81
C GLN A 62 -14.52 -7.01 20.15
N SER A 63 -15.33 -7.60 19.27
CA SER A 63 -16.45 -6.91 18.63
C SER A 63 -17.64 -6.81 19.59
N ASP A 64 -18.36 -5.70 19.52
CA ASP A 64 -19.65 -5.53 20.19
C ASP A 64 -20.79 -6.23 19.43
N ILE A 65 -20.52 -6.73 18.21
CA ILE A 65 -21.55 -7.31 17.32
C ILE A 65 -21.64 -8.84 17.53
N ASP A 66 -20.51 -9.50 17.69
CA ASP A 66 -20.39 -10.95 17.82
C ASP A 66 -19.14 -11.31 18.63
N ASN A 67 -18.90 -12.61 18.82
CA ASN A 67 -17.71 -13.09 19.54
C ASN A 67 -16.44 -13.16 18.66
N ALA A 68 -16.44 -12.49 17.52
CA ALA A 68 -15.28 -12.39 16.64
C ALA A 68 -14.42 -11.15 16.95
N THR A 69 -13.35 -10.98 16.20
CA THR A 69 -12.56 -9.73 16.30
C THR A 69 -13.35 -8.55 15.76
N PHE A 70 -13.12 -7.40 16.35
CA PHE A 70 -13.71 -6.13 15.95
C PHE A 70 -13.62 -5.91 14.43
N PHE A 71 -12.41 -5.95 13.86
CA PHE A 71 -12.24 -5.63 12.45
C PHE A 71 -12.85 -6.68 11.52
N ASN A 72 -12.72 -7.98 11.86
CA ASN A 72 -13.32 -9.04 11.06
C ASN A 72 -14.85 -8.95 11.05
N SER A 73 -15.47 -8.65 12.19
CA SER A 73 -16.93 -8.52 12.31
C SER A 73 -17.46 -7.37 11.47
N TYR A 74 -16.85 -6.19 11.60
CA TYR A 74 -17.27 -5.01 10.83
C TYR A 74 -17.04 -5.18 9.34
N LEU A 75 -15.90 -5.77 8.93
CA LEU A 75 -15.63 -6.02 7.52
C LEU A 75 -16.60 -7.05 6.93
N THR A 76 -16.88 -8.14 7.65
CA THR A 76 -17.86 -9.16 7.24
C THR A 76 -19.27 -8.56 7.14
N GLN A 77 -19.67 -7.72 8.11
CA GLN A 77 -20.96 -7.03 8.06
C GLN A 77 -21.03 -6.09 6.85
N SER A 78 -19.97 -5.31 6.58
CA SER A 78 -19.93 -4.43 5.42
C SER A 78 -20.07 -5.19 4.09
N LEU A 79 -19.44 -6.35 3.96
CA LEU A 79 -19.59 -7.23 2.79
C LEU A 79 -21.00 -7.84 2.67
N ARG A 80 -21.69 -8.06 3.81
CA ARG A 80 -23.09 -8.51 3.81
C ARG A 80 -24.06 -7.42 3.37
N GLU A 81 -23.87 -6.20 3.87
CA GLU A 81 -24.73 -5.05 3.55
C GLU A 81 -24.53 -4.56 2.10
N LYS A 82 -23.30 -4.64 1.61
CA LYS A 82 -22.93 -4.20 0.26
C LYS A 82 -22.07 -5.27 -0.43
N PRO A 83 -22.72 -6.32 -0.96
CA PRO A 83 -22.02 -7.42 -1.62
C PRO A 83 -21.18 -6.93 -2.81
N ILE A 84 -20.09 -7.62 -3.07
CA ILE A 84 -19.32 -7.48 -4.32
C ILE A 84 -20.13 -8.19 -5.40
N SER A 85 -20.71 -7.40 -6.33
CA SER A 85 -21.70 -7.89 -7.30
C SER A 85 -21.22 -9.06 -8.17
N ASP A 86 -19.93 -9.09 -8.45
CA ASP A 86 -19.33 -10.05 -9.39
C ASP A 86 -18.79 -11.32 -8.68
N LEU A 87 -18.89 -11.40 -7.36
CA LEU A 87 -18.46 -12.55 -6.57
C LEU A 87 -19.64 -13.22 -5.86
N ASN A 88 -19.81 -14.51 -6.07
CA ASN A 88 -20.70 -15.32 -5.24
C ASN A 88 -20.02 -15.60 -3.87
N LEU A 89 -19.87 -14.54 -3.06
CA LEU A 89 -19.13 -14.59 -1.81
C LEU A 89 -19.93 -15.27 -0.72
N LYS A 90 -19.36 -16.30 -0.11
CA LYS A 90 -19.89 -17.03 1.05
C LYS A 90 -19.28 -16.47 2.31
N LEU A 91 -20.04 -15.63 3.01
CA LEU A 91 -19.65 -14.98 4.26
C LEU A 91 -19.82 -15.89 5.48
N GLU A 92 -20.74 -16.84 5.39
CA GLU A 92 -21.06 -17.82 6.46
C GLU A 92 -20.88 -19.24 5.94
N GLY A 93 -20.28 -20.08 6.77
CA GLY A 93 -19.97 -21.44 6.42
C GLY A 93 -18.82 -21.52 5.40
N PHE A 94 -18.47 -22.74 5.04
CA PHE A 94 -17.42 -23.04 4.07
C PHE A 94 -18.00 -23.86 2.91
N ALA A 95 -18.02 -23.29 1.72
CA ALA A 95 -18.42 -24.04 0.54
C ALA A 95 -17.30 -25.01 0.14
N GLN A 96 -17.50 -26.31 0.33
CA GLN A 96 -16.50 -27.35 0.05
C GLN A 96 -16.03 -27.39 -1.42
N ASN A 97 -16.90 -26.95 -2.34
CA ASN A 97 -16.59 -26.87 -3.77
C ASN A 97 -16.02 -25.53 -4.22
N ALA A 98 -15.77 -24.60 -3.31
CA ALA A 98 -15.17 -23.32 -3.65
C ALA A 98 -13.70 -23.52 -4.02
N LYS A 99 -13.35 -23.05 -5.22
CA LYS A 99 -11.95 -23.03 -5.70
C LYS A 99 -11.23 -21.77 -5.30
N LEU A 100 -11.97 -20.72 -4.97
CA LEU A 100 -11.44 -19.40 -4.67
C LEU A 100 -11.75 -18.99 -3.22
N ALA A 101 -10.85 -18.23 -2.64
CA ALA A 101 -11.07 -17.55 -1.37
C ALA A 101 -10.65 -16.08 -1.45
N LEU A 102 -11.39 -15.24 -0.74
CA LEU A 102 -11.11 -13.84 -0.53
C LEU A 102 -10.71 -13.63 0.93
N THR A 103 -9.58 -12.99 1.17
CA THR A 103 -9.16 -12.56 2.51
C THR A 103 -8.74 -11.09 2.49
N TYR A 104 -8.81 -10.44 3.63
CA TYR A 104 -8.12 -9.18 3.87
C TYR A 104 -6.91 -9.46 4.76
N GLY A 105 -5.73 -9.03 4.33
CA GLY A 105 -4.48 -9.23 5.07
C GLY A 105 -3.76 -7.92 5.33
N PHE A 106 -3.42 -7.66 6.60
CA PHE A 106 -2.52 -6.57 6.96
C PHE A 106 -1.09 -6.92 6.54
N SER A 107 -0.38 -5.95 5.94
CA SER A 107 0.97 -6.16 5.39
C SER A 107 2.07 -5.41 6.12
N SER A 108 1.81 -4.20 6.61
CA SER A 108 2.83 -3.37 7.28
C SER A 108 2.19 -2.34 8.21
N GLU A 109 2.97 -1.93 9.21
CA GLU A 109 2.62 -0.88 10.17
C GLU A 109 3.78 0.10 10.33
N PHE A 110 3.45 1.40 10.43
CA PHE A 110 4.43 2.45 10.71
C PHE A 110 3.90 3.36 11.80
N ASP A 111 4.68 3.50 12.86
CA ASP A 111 4.40 4.37 14.01
C ASP A 111 5.46 5.48 14.06
N PHE A 112 5.04 6.70 13.77
CA PHE A 112 5.91 7.88 13.78
C PHE A 112 6.04 8.53 15.18
N GLY A 113 5.45 7.90 16.18
CA GLY A 113 5.58 8.32 17.56
C GLY A 113 4.48 9.25 18.08
N GLU A 114 4.70 9.74 19.28
CA GLU A 114 3.85 10.71 19.98
C GLU A 114 4.56 12.06 20.02
N PHE A 115 3.85 13.13 19.65
CA PHE A 115 4.30 14.49 19.69
C PHE A 115 3.46 15.27 20.69
N LYS A 116 4.06 15.73 21.80
CA LYS A 116 3.35 16.43 22.88
C LYS A 116 3.36 17.92 22.65
N ASP A 117 2.18 18.54 22.67
CA ASP A 117 2.02 19.98 22.79
C ASP A 117 1.54 20.32 24.19
N ASN A 118 2.48 20.74 25.03
CA ASN A 118 2.20 21.08 26.44
C ASN A 118 1.40 22.38 26.59
N GLU A 119 1.39 23.28 25.61
CA GLU A 119 0.62 24.53 25.70
C GLU A 119 -0.87 24.30 25.54
N ILE A 120 -1.26 23.39 24.65
CA ILE A 120 -2.67 23.04 24.44
C ILE A 120 -3.07 21.74 25.17
N ASN A 121 -2.16 21.16 25.94
CA ASN A 121 -2.36 19.92 26.71
C ASN A 121 -2.86 18.76 25.84
N LYS A 122 -2.25 18.56 24.68
CA LYS A 122 -2.61 17.52 23.72
C LYS A 122 -1.38 16.78 23.20
N SER A 123 -1.62 15.54 22.73
CA SER A 123 -0.64 14.71 22.01
C SER A 123 -1.13 14.42 20.60
N ALA A 124 -0.24 14.54 19.64
CA ALA A 124 -0.47 14.14 18.24
C ALA A 124 0.15 12.77 17.99
N TYR A 125 -0.56 11.94 17.24
CA TYR A 125 -0.11 10.62 16.81
C TYR A 125 -0.26 10.52 15.30
N LEU A 126 0.75 9.99 14.64
CA LEU A 126 0.69 9.63 13.22
C LEU A 126 1.10 8.17 13.07
N MET A 127 0.19 7.37 12.56
CA MET A 127 0.40 5.94 12.34
C MET A 127 -0.24 5.51 11.02
N TYR A 128 0.39 4.54 10.36
CA TYR A 128 -0.13 3.90 9.15
C TYR A 128 -0.27 2.40 9.38
N SER A 129 -1.32 1.82 8.82
CA SER A 129 -1.47 0.39 8.65
C SER A 129 -1.85 0.11 7.20
N PHE A 130 -1.03 -0.68 6.53
CA PHE A 130 -1.29 -1.13 5.16
C PHE A 130 -1.82 -2.55 5.17
N GLY A 131 -2.67 -2.84 4.21
CA GLY A 131 -3.20 -4.17 4.00
C GLY A 131 -3.69 -4.35 2.58
N GLN A 132 -4.08 -5.58 2.27
CA GLN A 132 -4.53 -5.94 0.93
C GLN A 132 -5.67 -6.94 0.98
N SER A 133 -6.65 -6.75 0.11
CA SER A 133 -7.63 -7.78 -0.16
C SER A 133 -7.08 -8.73 -1.22
N LEU A 134 -6.96 -10.00 -0.89
CA LEU A 134 -6.38 -11.02 -1.75
C LEU A 134 -7.45 -12.01 -2.20
N LEU A 135 -7.64 -12.12 -3.51
CA LEU A 135 -8.36 -13.23 -4.11
C LEU A 135 -7.36 -14.29 -4.56
N TYR A 136 -7.48 -15.51 -4.07
CA TYR A 136 -6.54 -16.58 -4.37
C TYR A 136 -7.22 -17.93 -4.62
N ASN A 137 -6.56 -18.75 -5.42
CA ASN A 137 -6.95 -20.14 -5.65
C ASN A 137 -6.55 -20.98 -4.43
N VAL A 138 -7.52 -21.67 -3.82
CA VAL A 138 -7.31 -22.46 -2.59
C VAL A 138 -6.46 -23.70 -2.86
N TYR A 139 -6.60 -24.33 -4.03
CA TYR A 139 -5.89 -25.56 -4.37
C TYR A 139 -4.46 -25.30 -4.81
N ASP A 140 -4.26 -24.38 -5.73
CA ASP A 140 -2.95 -24.05 -6.27
C ASP A 140 -2.19 -23.08 -5.36
N ARG A 141 -2.91 -22.44 -4.43
CA ARG A 141 -2.39 -21.41 -3.52
C ARG A 141 -1.72 -20.26 -4.27
N ILE A 142 -2.35 -19.78 -5.34
CA ILE A 142 -1.85 -18.70 -6.18
C ILE A 142 -2.76 -17.49 -6.03
N ILE A 143 -2.16 -16.30 -5.83
CA ILE A 143 -2.88 -15.03 -5.83
C ILE A 143 -3.33 -14.73 -7.25
N ILE A 144 -4.62 -14.46 -7.40
CA ILE A 144 -5.26 -14.12 -8.68
C ILE A 144 -5.34 -12.61 -8.83
N SER A 145 -5.80 -11.92 -7.77
CA SER A 145 -5.96 -10.47 -7.74
C SER A 145 -5.72 -9.93 -6.35
N SER A 146 -5.30 -8.67 -6.29
CA SER A 146 -5.04 -7.99 -5.03
C SER A 146 -5.42 -6.51 -5.12
N VAL A 147 -6.03 -6.01 -4.04
CA VAL A 147 -6.46 -4.63 -3.89
C VAL A 147 -5.87 -4.08 -2.58
N PRO A 148 -4.88 -3.18 -2.67
CA PRO A 148 -4.28 -2.57 -1.48
C PRO A 148 -5.23 -1.56 -0.84
N VAL A 149 -5.20 -1.49 0.48
CA VAL A 149 -5.96 -0.53 1.29
C VAL A 149 -5.06 -0.07 2.43
N ARG A 150 -5.28 1.14 2.92
CA ARG A 150 -4.53 1.67 4.06
C ARG A 150 -5.43 2.30 5.11
N ALA A 151 -4.98 2.29 6.36
CA ALA A 151 -5.48 3.13 7.43
C ALA A 151 -4.44 4.17 7.80
N ILE A 152 -4.86 5.41 7.99
CA ILE A 152 -4.02 6.48 8.53
C ILE A 152 -4.70 7.00 9.78
N SER A 153 -3.99 6.98 10.89
CA SER A 153 -4.41 7.59 12.14
C SER A 153 -3.62 8.87 12.35
N THR A 154 -4.26 10.02 12.09
CA THR A 154 -3.73 11.36 12.38
C THR A 154 -4.62 11.99 13.43
N ASN A 155 -4.27 11.82 14.70
CA ASN A 155 -5.14 12.27 15.78
C ASN A 155 -4.41 13.20 16.73
N LEU A 156 -5.12 14.26 17.10
CA LEU A 156 -4.74 15.16 18.19
C LEU A 156 -5.68 14.88 19.37
N VAL A 157 -5.18 14.25 20.41
CA VAL A 157 -5.92 13.79 21.57
C VAL A 157 -5.54 14.55 22.83
N SER A 158 -6.47 14.74 23.77
CA SER A 158 -6.18 15.37 25.05
C SER A 158 -5.36 14.44 25.95
N ASN A 159 -4.57 15.00 26.86
CA ASN A 159 -3.83 14.21 27.84
C ASN A 159 -4.77 13.42 28.77
N GLU A 160 -6.01 13.86 28.95
CA GLU A 160 -7.05 13.13 29.69
C GLU A 160 -7.45 11.84 28.92
N GLU A 161 -7.61 11.95 27.62
CA GLU A 161 -7.94 10.80 26.78
C GLU A 161 -6.77 9.80 26.73
N VAL A 162 -5.52 10.28 26.66
CA VAL A 162 -4.33 9.42 26.74
C VAL A 162 -4.30 8.65 28.06
N LYS A 163 -4.64 9.29 29.18
CA LYS A 163 -4.70 8.62 30.50
C LYS A 163 -5.84 7.61 30.60
N LYS A 164 -6.95 7.85 29.91
CA LYS A 164 -8.12 6.97 29.91
C LYS A 164 -7.86 5.62 29.22
N TYR A 165 -7.05 5.61 28.18
CA TYR A 165 -6.77 4.43 27.38
C TYR A 165 -5.31 4.01 27.52
N PRO A 166 -4.99 2.94 28.28
CA PRO A 166 -3.61 2.46 28.43
C PRO A 166 -2.93 2.14 27.09
N ASN A 167 -3.72 1.70 26.11
CA ASN A 167 -3.26 1.37 24.74
C ASN A 167 -3.81 2.39 23.73
N ILE A 168 -3.59 3.67 23.95
CA ILE A 168 -4.17 4.75 23.12
C ILE A 168 -3.89 4.57 21.63
N LYS A 169 -2.69 4.12 21.23
CA LYS A 169 -2.34 3.90 19.82
C LYS A 169 -3.26 2.86 19.15
N SER A 170 -3.55 1.75 19.84
CA SER A 170 -4.47 0.73 19.33
C SER A 170 -5.90 1.25 19.21
N GLU A 171 -6.36 2.06 20.17
CA GLU A 171 -7.68 2.70 20.09
C GLU A 171 -7.78 3.71 18.94
N LEU A 172 -6.73 4.47 18.69
CA LEU A 172 -6.67 5.41 17.57
C LEU A 172 -6.62 4.67 16.22
N MET A 173 -5.87 3.57 16.15
CA MET A 173 -5.83 2.73 14.95
C MET A 173 -7.18 2.03 14.71
N LYS A 174 -7.86 1.55 15.77
CA LYS A 174 -9.23 1.03 15.68
C LYS A 174 -10.18 2.06 15.05
N ARG A 175 -10.09 3.32 15.47
CA ARG A 175 -10.90 4.41 14.87
C ARG A 175 -10.54 4.67 13.40
N ALA A 176 -9.28 4.50 13.01
CA ALA A 176 -8.85 4.58 11.62
C ALA A 176 -9.40 3.40 10.78
N PHE A 177 -9.59 2.23 11.39
CA PHE A 177 -10.24 1.10 10.72
C PHE A 177 -11.74 1.31 10.56
N TYR A 178 -12.41 1.73 11.63
CA TYR A 178 -13.84 1.99 11.65
C TYR A 178 -14.17 3.09 12.66
N ASN A 179 -14.92 4.09 12.23
CA ASN A 179 -15.44 5.15 13.07
C ASN A 179 -16.87 5.49 12.65
N SER A 180 -17.83 5.22 13.52
CA SER A 180 -19.24 5.50 13.26
C SER A 180 -19.56 6.98 13.05
N SER A 181 -18.75 7.88 13.63
CA SER A 181 -18.92 9.34 13.52
C SER A 181 -18.37 9.93 12.22
N ALA A 182 -17.43 9.22 11.55
CA ALA A 182 -16.83 9.66 10.30
C ALA A 182 -16.48 8.43 9.43
N PRO A 183 -17.47 7.63 9.00
CA PRO A 183 -17.23 6.36 8.32
C PRO A 183 -16.52 6.54 6.98
N GLU A 184 -16.74 7.65 6.28
CA GLU A 184 -16.16 7.96 4.97
C GLU A 184 -14.63 8.14 5.00
N ARG A 185 -14.03 8.32 6.19
CA ARG A 185 -12.60 8.51 6.40
C ARG A 185 -11.89 7.24 6.87
N THR A 186 -12.62 6.14 6.98
CA THR A 186 -12.08 4.90 7.55
C THR A 186 -11.53 3.96 6.48
N MET A 187 -10.65 3.05 6.92
CA MET A 187 -10.14 1.97 6.09
C MET A 187 -11.25 1.07 5.55
N LEU A 188 -12.27 0.82 6.35
CA LEU A 188 -13.43 0.02 5.95
C LEU A 188 -14.16 0.64 4.75
N GLU A 189 -14.35 1.96 4.75
CA GLU A 189 -14.97 2.66 3.63
C GLU A 189 -14.06 2.69 2.39
N GLN A 190 -12.76 2.94 2.58
CA GLN A 190 -11.79 2.82 1.49
C GLN A 190 -11.80 1.42 0.87
N TYR A 191 -11.78 0.38 1.70
CA TYR A 191 -11.90 -1.00 1.25
C TYR A 191 -13.12 -1.19 0.36
N ARG A 192 -14.28 -0.73 0.83
CA ARG A 192 -15.54 -0.86 0.10
C ARG A 192 -15.52 -0.15 -1.25
N ILE A 193 -14.99 1.08 -1.29
CA ILE A 193 -14.88 1.87 -2.52
C ILE A 193 -13.93 1.19 -3.50
N MET A 194 -12.75 0.78 -3.04
CA MET A 194 -11.73 0.20 -3.90
C MET A 194 -12.13 -1.17 -4.44
N VAL A 195 -12.66 -2.03 -3.58
CA VAL A 195 -13.15 -3.35 -3.99
C VAL A 195 -14.32 -3.23 -4.98
N LYS A 196 -15.21 -2.25 -4.79
CA LYS A 196 -16.30 -1.98 -5.74
C LYS A 196 -15.80 -1.45 -7.07
N LYS A 197 -14.84 -0.51 -7.06
CA LYS A 197 -14.30 0.12 -8.28
C LYS A 197 -13.42 -0.84 -9.08
N GLN A 198 -12.58 -1.58 -8.41
CA GLN A 198 -11.64 -2.50 -9.05
C GLN A 198 -12.27 -3.84 -9.35
N SER A 199 -13.56 -3.98 -9.03
CA SER A 199 -14.36 -5.20 -9.11
C SER A 199 -13.50 -6.42 -9.48
N PHE A 200 -13.47 -7.44 -8.64
CA PHE A 200 -12.81 -8.72 -9.00
C PHE A 200 -13.46 -9.34 -10.25
N LYS A 201 -13.66 -8.51 -11.29
CA LYS A 201 -14.27 -8.90 -12.55
C LYS A 201 -13.39 -9.95 -13.20
N LYS A 202 -14.01 -10.92 -13.79
CA LYS A 202 -13.35 -12.05 -14.46
C LYS A 202 -12.31 -11.61 -15.50
N LYS A 203 -12.52 -10.50 -16.19
CA LYS A 203 -11.56 -9.90 -17.12
C LYS A 203 -10.25 -9.46 -16.47
N GLU A 204 -10.29 -9.00 -15.22
CA GLU A 204 -9.12 -8.56 -14.48
C GLU A 204 -8.28 -9.73 -13.97
N TRP A 205 -8.87 -10.91 -13.83
CA TRP A 205 -8.15 -12.12 -13.44
C TRP A 205 -7.21 -12.62 -14.55
N VAL A 206 -7.51 -12.28 -15.81
CA VAL A 206 -6.73 -12.65 -16.99
C VAL A 206 -5.80 -11.53 -17.44
N GLY A 207 -6.02 -10.31 -16.92
CA GLY A 207 -5.22 -9.13 -17.25
C GLY A 207 -3.77 -9.23 -16.77
N LYS A 208 -2.95 -8.38 -17.33
CA LYS A 208 -1.56 -8.20 -16.93
C LYS A 208 -1.47 -7.75 -15.46
N LYS A 209 -0.50 -8.29 -14.75
CA LYS A 209 -0.33 -8.11 -13.30
C LYS A 209 0.87 -7.19 -13.01
N PRO A 210 0.63 -5.92 -12.67
CA PRO A 210 1.70 -5.04 -12.19
C PRO A 210 2.15 -5.42 -10.78
N ARG A 211 3.42 -5.15 -10.46
CA ARG A 211 3.99 -5.30 -9.11
C ARG A 211 5.09 -4.29 -8.88
N VAL A 212 5.12 -3.68 -7.72
CA VAL A 212 6.31 -2.94 -7.25
C VAL A 212 7.36 -3.97 -6.82
N VAL A 213 8.50 -4.00 -7.53
CA VAL A 213 9.52 -5.04 -7.35
C VAL A 213 10.84 -4.52 -6.80
N ASN A 214 11.15 -3.26 -7.03
CA ASN A 214 12.40 -2.67 -6.59
C ASN A 214 12.18 -1.24 -6.11
N ILE A 215 12.79 -0.95 -4.97
CA ILE A 215 12.90 0.38 -4.42
C ILE A 215 14.35 0.61 -4.07
N SER A 216 14.93 1.68 -4.57
CA SER A 216 16.31 2.02 -4.29
C SER A 216 16.46 3.44 -3.80
N LEU A 217 17.50 3.64 -3.03
CA LEU A 217 18.01 4.91 -2.54
C LEU A 217 19.42 5.09 -3.08
N PRO A 218 19.97 6.32 -3.11
CA PRO A 218 21.38 6.56 -3.46
C PRO A 218 22.34 5.75 -2.58
N ASP A 219 23.47 5.35 -3.13
CA ASP A 219 24.47 4.52 -2.43
C ASP A 219 24.99 5.12 -1.12
N ASN A 220 24.99 6.45 -1.01
CA ASN A 220 25.44 7.20 0.18
C ASN A 220 24.29 7.56 1.15
N SER A 221 23.14 6.93 1.00
CA SER A 221 21.92 7.28 1.75
C SER A 221 21.93 6.90 3.23
N ASP A 222 22.88 6.08 3.70
CA ASP A 222 22.87 5.59 5.09
C ASP A 222 22.90 6.73 6.12
N ASN A 223 23.58 7.85 5.80
CA ASN A 223 23.60 9.03 6.67
C ASN A 223 22.24 9.71 6.82
N LEU A 224 21.32 9.53 5.86
CA LEU A 224 19.98 10.10 5.91
C LEU A 224 19.13 9.51 7.05
N PHE A 225 19.50 8.31 7.52
CA PHE A 225 18.78 7.60 8.57
C PHE A 225 19.29 7.88 10.00
N ASN A 226 20.35 8.67 10.14
CA ASN A 226 20.83 9.12 11.44
C ASN A 226 19.76 10.03 12.09
N ASN A 227 19.19 9.57 13.23
CA ASN A 227 18.11 10.25 13.95
C ASN A 227 16.79 10.41 13.16
N PHE A 228 16.62 9.69 12.06
CA PHE A 228 15.43 9.81 11.22
C PHE A 228 14.15 9.25 11.87
N GLY A 229 14.28 8.29 12.78
CA GLY A 229 13.15 7.66 13.47
C GLY A 229 12.61 6.40 12.78
N LEU A 230 13.05 6.11 11.55
CA LEU A 230 12.86 4.84 10.86
C LEU A 230 14.21 4.29 10.42
N THR A 231 14.32 2.98 10.32
CA THR A 231 15.45 2.34 9.64
C THR A 231 15.30 2.47 8.12
N LYS A 232 16.41 2.25 7.40
CA LYS A 232 16.40 2.22 5.93
C LYS A 232 15.40 1.19 5.40
N ASP A 233 15.38 -0.01 5.97
CA ASP A 233 14.46 -1.08 5.54
C ASP A 233 13.00 -0.71 5.81
N GLN A 234 12.69 -0.10 6.95
CA GLN A 234 11.33 0.39 7.24
C GLN A 234 10.90 1.47 6.25
N PHE A 235 11.80 2.38 5.87
CA PHE A 235 11.49 3.42 4.88
C PHE A 235 11.28 2.82 3.48
N LEU A 236 12.11 1.86 3.06
CA LEU A 236 11.92 1.15 1.80
C LEU A 236 10.60 0.37 1.77
N ASP A 237 10.23 -0.28 2.87
CA ASP A 237 8.92 -0.95 2.99
C ASP A 237 7.78 0.07 2.90
N PHE A 238 7.90 1.22 3.58
CA PHE A 238 6.91 2.30 3.48
C PHE A 238 6.70 2.75 2.03
N ILE A 239 7.80 3.04 1.29
CA ILE A 239 7.72 3.45 -0.12
C ILE A 239 7.02 2.37 -0.94
N GLY A 240 7.33 1.09 -0.73
CA GLY A 240 6.73 -0.02 -1.45
C GLY A 240 5.24 -0.17 -1.23
N GLN A 241 4.81 -0.09 0.01
CA GLN A 241 3.39 -0.14 0.37
C GLN A 241 2.64 1.10 -0.15
N ALA A 242 3.23 2.29 0.02
CA ALA A 242 2.66 3.55 -0.47
C ALA A 242 2.56 3.58 -2.00
N SER A 243 3.59 3.09 -2.71
CA SER A 243 3.58 2.98 -4.18
C SER A 243 2.51 2.01 -4.66
N THR A 244 2.40 0.84 -4.03
CA THR A 244 1.39 -0.17 -4.34
C THR A 244 -0.01 0.40 -4.15
N PHE A 245 -0.25 1.08 -3.03
CA PHE A 245 -1.51 1.75 -2.76
C PHE A 245 -1.81 2.87 -3.78
N ALA A 246 -0.86 3.79 -3.99
CA ALA A 246 -1.01 4.94 -4.88
C ALA A 246 -1.27 4.50 -6.33
N PHE A 247 -0.53 3.49 -6.83
CA PHE A 247 -0.75 2.90 -8.15
C PHE A 247 -2.19 2.40 -8.29
N SER A 248 -2.59 1.51 -7.41
CA SER A 248 -3.91 0.88 -7.47
C SER A 248 -5.05 1.91 -7.33
N TYR A 249 -4.91 2.84 -6.39
CA TYR A 249 -5.93 3.86 -6.12
C TYR A 249 -6.07 4.88 -7.25
N LYS A 250 -4.96 5.35 -7.85
CA LYS A 250 -5.00 6.40 -8.89
C LYS A 250 -5.25 5.83 -10.27
N LEU A 251 -4.74 4.64 -10.58
CA LEU A 251 -4.96 3.99 -11.87
C LEU A 251 -6.22 3.11 -11.90
N GLU A 252 -6.86 2.89 -10.74
CA GLU A 252 -8.01 1.99 -10.59
C GLU A 252 -7.72 0.58 -11.15
N SER A 253 -6.51 0.10 -10.91
CA SER A 253 -6.01 -1.18 -11.42
C SER A 253 -5.56 -2.07 -10.27
N PRO A 254 -5.86 -3.38 -10.30
CA PRO A 254 -5.30 -4.31 -9.33
C PRO A 254 -3.78 -4.38 -9.47
N ILE A 255 -3.11 -4.65 -8.36
CA ILE A 255 -1.66 -4.75 -8.29
C ILE A 255 -1.27 -5.87 -7.34
N LEU A 256 -0.23 -6.65 -7.68
CA LEU A 256 0.27 -7.69 -6.78
C LEU A 256 0.87 -7.09 -5.50
N PRO A 257 0.83 -7.83 -4.39
CA PRO A 257 1.45 -7.41 -3.13
C PRO A 257 2.92 -7.00 -3.30
N PHE A 258 3.29 -5.88 -2.68
CA PHE A 258 4.69 -5.55 -2.51
C PHE A 258 5.31 -6.47 -1.45
N MET A 259 6.53 -6.90 -1.71
CA MET A 259 7.36 -7.67 -0.78
C MET A 259 8.77 -7.09 -0.82
N MET A 260 9.32 -6.73 0.33
CA MET A 260 10.68 -6.18 0.46
C MET A 260 11.73 -7.00 -0.28
N ASN A 261 11.63 -8.32 -0.22
CA ASN A 261 12.48 -9.20 -1.00
C ASN A 261 11.75 -9.64 -2.26
N ALA A 262 12.07 -9.01 -3.40
CA ALA A 262 11.47 -9.32 -4.70
C ALA A 262 11.71 -10.78 -5.16
N ALA A 263 12.71 -11.45 -4.62
CA ALA A 263 12.98 -12.87 -4.88
C ALA A 263 11.96 -13.80 -4.19
N LEU A 264 11.16 -13.30 -3.22
CA LEU A 264 10.11 -14.07 -2.62
C LEU A 264 8.98 -14.31 -3.62
N THR A 265 8.73 -15.57 -3.89
CA THR A 265 7.67 -16.05 -4.78
C THR A 265 6.41 -16.45 -4.04
N SER A 266 6.38 -16.26 -2.73
CA SER A 266 5.23 -16.58 -1.87
C SER A 266 5.14 -15.62 -0.69
N THR A 267 3.93 -15.43 -0.18
CA THR A 267 3.64 -14.75 1.08
C THR A 267 2.87 -15.67 2.01
N THR A 268 3.05 -15.47 3.30
CA THR A 268 2.32 -16.22 4.33
C THR A 268 1.09 -15.43 4.76
N ILE A 269 -0.09 -16.04 4.67
CA ILE A 269 -1.32 -15.54 5.25
C ILE A 269 -1.48 -16.19 6.62
N SER A 270 -1.35 -15.41 7.68
CA SER A 270 -1.56 -15.86 9.06
C SER A 270 -2.88 -15.33 9.59
N ARG A 271 -3.79 -16.23 9.96
CA ARG A 271 -5.12 -15.90 10.48
C ARG A 271 -5.25 -16.37 11.92
N PHE A 272 -5.71 -15.51 12.80
CA PHE A 272 -6.08 -15.89 14.16
C PHE A 272 -7.46 -16.56 14.17
N ASP A 273 -7.52 -17.78 14.69
CA ASP A 273 -8.76 -18.52 14.92
C ASP A 273 -9.17 -18.35 16.39
N PHE A 274 -10.26 -17.62 16.64
CA PHE A 274 -10.75 -17.36 17.99
C PHE A 274 -11.27 -18.59 18.70
N ALA A 275 -11.80 -19.57 17.98
CA ALA A 275 -12.35 -20.79 18.58
C ALA A 275 -11.24 -21.66 19.16
N THR A 276 -10.13 -21.78 18.44
CA THR A 276 -8.99 -22.59 18.85
C THR A 276 -7.91 -21.79 19.57
N LYS A 277 -7.97 -20.44 19.53
CA LYS A 277 -6.91 -19.50 19.98
C LYS A 277 -5.56 -19.78 19.32
N LEU A 278 -5.56 -20.30 18.11
CA LEU A 278 -4.38 -20.64 17.34
C LEU A 278 -4.35 -19.83 16.05
N TYR A 279 -3.13 -19.63 15.54
CA TYR A 279 -2.95 -19.06 14.20
C TYR A 279 -2.88 -20.19 13.18
N ASN A 280 -3.73 -20.09 12.18
CA ASN A 280 -3.67 -20.90 10.98
C ASN A 280 -2.87 -20.16 9.92
N LYS A 281 -1.93 -20.83 9.25
CA LYS A 281 -1.15 -20.25 8.18
C LYS A 281 -1.39 -20.96 6.86
N ILE A 282 -1.36 -20.19 5.80
CA ILE A 282 -1.33 -20.69 4.43
C ILE A 282 -0.29 -19.90 3.64
N ASP A 283 0.62 -20.60 3.00
CA ASP A 283 1.57 -19.96 2.09
C ASP A 283 0.93 -19.89 0.70
N VAL A 284 0.81 -18.68 0.16
CA VAL A 284 0.27 -18.42 -1.16
C VAL A 284 1.37 -17.91 -2.08
N LYS A 285 1.36 -18.41 -3.32
CA LYS A 285 2.35 -18.05 -4.33
C LYS A 285 1.96 -16.73 -4.99
N LEU A 286 2.95 -15.89 -5.22
CA LEU A 286 2.83 -14.71 -6.04
C LEU A 286 3.07 -15.12 -7.50
N PRO A 287 2.16 -14.81 -8.43
CA PRO A 287 2.43 -14.99 -9.84
C PRO A 287 3.57 -14.04 -10.28
N GLN A 288 4.21 -14.37 -11.38
CA GLN A 288 5.17 -13.47 -12.00
C GLN A 288 4.45 -12.18 -12.42
N ALA A 289 5.11 -11.05 -12.21
CA ALA A 289 4.59 -9.78 -12.68
C ALA A 289 4.76 -9.65 -14.19
N ASP A 290 3.73 -9.15 -14.87
CA ASP A 290 3.80 -8.78 -16.29
C ASP A 290 4.40 -7.37 -16.44
N PHE A 291 4.18 -6.52 -15.44
CA PHE A 291 4.79 -5.20 -15.32
C PHE A 291 5.51 -5.06 -14.00
N GLU A 292 6.79 -4.76 -14.06
CA GLU A 292 7.61 -4.42 -12.90
C GLU A 292 7.67 -2.90 -12.73
N ILE A 293 7.29 -2.43 -11.55
CA ILE A 293 7.38 -1.03 -11.16
C ILE A 293 8.60 -0.88 -10.26
N LYS A 294 9.51 0.00 -10.67
CA LYS A 294 10.72 0.33 -9.90
C LYS A 294 10.64 1.79 -9.47
N ILE A 295 11.00 2.04 -8.23
CA ILE A 295 11.00 3.36 -7.62
C ILE A 295 12.43 3.70 -7.20
N PHE A 296 12.98 4.74 -7.78
CA PHE A 296 14.31 5.26 -7.45
C PHE A 296 14.14 6.57 -6.67
N HIS A 297 14.15 6.48 -5.35
CA HIS A 297 14.05 7.64 -4.48
C HIS A 297 15.43 8.29 -4.36
N GLN A 298 15.57 9.55 -4.77
CA GLN A 298 16.86 10.25 -4.84
C GLN A 298 17.33 10.82 -3.49
N GLY A 299 16.64 10.46 -2.39
CA GLY A 299 16.87 11.03 -1.07
C GLY A 299 16.05 12.28 -0.83
N TRP A 300 16.35 12.97 0.25
CA TRP A 300 15.70 14.23 0.64
C TRP A 300 16.72 15.17 1.27
N GLU A 301 16.38 16.46 1.25
CA GLU A 301 17.19 17.51 1.84
C GLU A 301 16.31 18.48 2.62
N PHE A 302 16.76 18.86 3.82
CA PHE A 302 16.16 19.88 4.64
C PHE A 302 17.00 21.16 4.58
N ALA A 303 16.34 22.29 4.35
CA ALA A 303 16.92 23.62 4.54
C ALA A 303 16.12 24.38 5.59
N GLU A 304 16.79 24.88 6.61
CA GLU A 304 16.16 25.52 7.77
C GLU A 304 16.54 27.00 7.87
N GLU A 305 15.55 27.84 8.10
CA GLU A 305 15.70 29.29 8.29
C GLU A 305 14.98 29.71 9.59
N SER A 306 15.73 30.23 10.55
CA SER A 306 15.17 30.74 11.80
C SER A 306 14.82 32.22 11.69
N TYR A 307 13.62 32.62 12.12
CA TYR A 307 13.19 34.01 12.17
C TYR A 307 12.32 34.28 13.40
N GLN A 308 12.15 35.57 13.73
CA GLN A 308 11.28 35.99 14.84
C GLN A 308 10.04 36.68 14.31
N GLU A 309 8.88 36.29 14.79
CA GLU A 309 7.61 36.92 14.50
C GLU A 309 6.80 37.05 15.80
N ASN A 310 6.37 38.28 16.16
CA ASN A 310 5.57 38.57 17.34
C ASN A 310 6.11 37.92 18.64
N ALA A 311 7.43 38.09 18.87
CA ALA A 311 8.17 37.51 20.01
C ALA A 311 8.22 35.96 20.05
N LYS A 312 7.82 35.28 18.99
CA LYS A 312 7.96 33.84 18.81
C LYS A 312 9.16 33.54 17.93
N SER A 313 9.99 32.61 18.37
CA SER A 313 11.06 32.04 17.52
C SER A 313 10.47 30.97 16.63
N LEU A 314 10.43 31.23 15.34
CA LEU A 314 9.87 30.34 14.32
C LEU A 314 11.00 29.74 13.48
N LEU A 315 10.76 28.54 12.98
CA LEU A 315 11.63 27.82 12.07
C LEU A 315 10.85 27.57 10.77
N LYS A 316 11.34 28.13 9.67
CA LYS A 316 10.87 27.81 8.34
C LYS A 316 11.70 26.64 7.83
N ILE A 317 11.05 25.57 7.46
CA ILE A 317 11.69 24.36 6.96
C ILE A 317 11.26 24.13 5.53
N ASN A 318 12.24 23.97 4.64
CA ASN A 318 12.03 23.55 3.27
C ASN A 318 12.55 22.11 3.12
N LEU A 319 11.68 21.22 2.69
CA LEU A 319 12.00 19.83 2.40
C LEU A 319 11.90 19.60 0.90
N GLY A 320 13.00 19.24 0.26
CA GLY A 320 13.05 18.84 -1.15
C GLY A 320 13.27 17.34 -1.29
N MET A 321 12.63 16.71 -2.28
CA MET A 321 12.89 15.32 -2.67
C MET A 321 12.57 15.08 -4.14
N ALA A 322 13.14 14.01 -4.68
CA ALA A 322 12.86 13.56 -6.03
C ALA A 322 12.70 12.04 -6.12
N ILE A 323 11.84 11.60 -7.03
CA ILE A 323 11.55 10.18 -7.26
C ILE A 323 11.50 9.93 -8.77
N GLU A 324 12.19 8.90 -9.22
CA GLU A 324 12.05 8.38 -10.58
C GLU A 324 11.20 7.11 -10.53
N ILE A 325 10.24 7.00 -11.47
CA ILE A 325 9.36 5.83 -11.61
C ILE A 325 9.60 5.21 -12.96
N GLU A 326 10.04 3.95 -12.95
CA GLU A 326 10.17 3.11 -14.13
C GLU A 326 9.10 2.01 -14.12
N ILE A 327 8.44 1.80 -15.27
CA ILE A 327 7.57 0.63 -15.50
C ILE A 327 8.18 -0.18 -16.64
N PHE A 328 8.51 -1.43 -16.35
CA PHE A 328 9.14 -2.37 -17.26
C PHE A 328 8.14 -3.46 -17.66
N ASP A 329 7.96 -3.66 -18.95
CA ASP A 329 7.17 -4.76 -19.52
C ASP A 329 8.06 -6.01 -19.59
N THR A 330 7.78 -7.01 -18.76
CA THR A 330 8.60 -8.22 -18.62
C THR A 330 8.50 -9.14 -19.84
N PHE A 331 7.35 -9.10 -20.55
CA PHE A 331 7.13 -9.92 -21.74
C PHE A 331 7.91 -9.38 -22.95
N ASN A 332 7.90 -8.07 -23.15
CA ASN A 332 8.57 -7.40 -24.26
C ASN A 332 9.99 -6.94 -23.89
N GLU A 333 10.43 -7.18 -22.66
CA GLU A 333 11.75 -6.82 -22.14
C GLU A 333 12.12 -5.35 -22.39
N LYS A 334 11.16 -4.43 -22.14
CA LYS A 334 11.38 -2.99 -22.41
C LYS A 334 10.80 -2.10 -21.32
N VAL A 335 11.44 -0.96 -21.12
CA VAL A 335 10.88 0.15 -20.35
C VAL A 335 9.77 0.80 -21.16
N ILE A 336 8.57 0.88 -20.59
CA ILE A 336 7.38 1.49 -21.21
C ILE A 336 7.02 2.83 -20.59
N TYR A 337 7.56 3.13 -19.42
CA TYR A 337 7.39 4.41 -18.72
C TYR A 337 8.65 4.67 -17.89
N ASN A 338 9.20 5.86 -18.01
CA ASN A 338 10.28 6.33 -17.16
C ASN A 338 10.17 7.85 -17.01
N GLN A 339 9.88 8.33 -15.79
CA GLN A 339 9.69 9.73 -15.51
C GLN A 339 10.22 10.11 -14.14
N PHE A 340 10.70 11.36 -14.07
CA PHE A 340 11.27 11.96 -12.88
C PHE A 340 10.30 12.98 -12.28
N PHE A 341 10.06 12.87 -10.97
CA PHE A 341 9.16 13.72 -10.23
C PHE A 341 9.89 14.41 -9.10
N PHE A 342 9.62 15.68 -8.92
CA PHE A 342 10.16 16.50 -7.86
C PHE A 342 9.05 17.00 -6.94
N ALA A 343 9.35 17.12 -5.65
CA ALA A 343 8.47 17.75 -4.69
C ALA A 343 9.28 18.62 -3.72
N GLU A 344 8.71 19.78 -3.41
CA GLU A 344 9.21 20.67 -2.37
C GLU A 344 8.05 21.02 -1.43
N LYS A 345 8.29 20.91 -0.12
CA LYS A 345 7.33 21.29 0.92
C LYS A 345 7.97 22.30 1.86
N THR A 346 7.35 23.46 1.98
CA THR A 346 7.72 24.48 2.98
C THR A 346 6.70 24.45 4.11
N TYR A 347 7.16 24.45 5.34
CA TYR A 347 6.30 24.55 6.53
C TYR A 347 6.97 25.37 7.62
N ILE A 348 6.16 25.90 8.54
CA ILE A 348 6.59 26.75 9.62
C ILE A 348 6.30 26.05 10.95
N GLU A 349 7.33 25.90 11.77
CA GLU A 349 7.23 25.33 13.10
C GLU A 349 7.65 26.35 14.17
N ASN A 350 7.14 26.19 15.39
CA ASN A 350 7.65 26.89 16.52
C ASN A 350 8.94 26.20 16.99
N LYS A 351 10.06 26.91 17.06
CA LYS A 351 11.37 26.37 17.43
C LYS A 351 11.38 25.60 18.77
N ASN A 352 10.43 25.92 19.64
CA ASN A 352 10.27 25.28 20.93
C ASN A 352 9.27 24.12 20.93
N LYS A 353 8.70 23.75 19.77
CA LYS A 353 7.65 22.74 19.62
C LYS A 353 7.90 21.88 18.39
N VAL A 354 8.56 20.77 18.58
CA VAL A 354 8.64 19.76 17.53
C VAL A 354 7.28 19.07 17.43
N MET A 355 6.54 19.34 16.36
CA MET A 355 5.19 18.82 16.15
C MET A 355 5.17 17.53 15.32
N ARG A 356 6.26 17.19 14.63
CA ARG A 356 6.39 16.02 13.78
C ARG A 356 7.84 15.55 13.70
N SER A 357 8.05 14.24 13.48
CA SER A 357 9.39 13.73 13.16
C SER A 357 9.71 13.98 11.68
N ASP A 358 10.99 14.06 11.35
CA ASP A 358 11.46 14.14 9.99
C ASP A 358 10.93 12.97 9.14
N ALA A 359 10.94 11.76 9.72
CA ALA A 359 10.37 10.58 9.08
C ALA A 359 8.90 10.77 8.70
N ALA A 360 8.08 11.34 9.58
CA ALA A 360 6.67 11.59 9.30
C ALA A 360 6.49 12.53 8.11
N VAL A 361 7.24 13.64 8.08
CA VAL A 361 7.13 14.65 7.02
C VAL A 361 7.66 14.13 5.69
N VAL A 362 8.78 13.41 5.69
CA VAL A 362 9.35 12.76 4.50
C VAL A 362 8.42 11.69 3.96
N CYS A 363 7.85 10.84 4.80
CA CYS A 363 6.90 9.80 4.38
C CYS A 363 5.61 10.41 3.83
N GLU A 364 5.05 11.45 4.46
CA GLU A 364 3.87 12.16 3.93
C GLU A 364 4.15 12.78 2.54
N LEU A 365 5.33 13.38 2.35
CA LEU A 365 5.69 13.98 1.06
C LEU A 365 5.97 12.90 0.00
N THR A 366 6.65 11.82 0.38
CA THR A 366 6.87 10.65 -0.48
C THR A 366 5.56 10.05 -0.97
N GLU A 367 4.60 9.86 -0.09
CA GLU A 367 3.28 9.36 -0.48
C GLU A 367 2.56 10.36 -1.41
N ALA A 368 2.61 11.65 -1.08
CA ALA A 368 1.97 12.67 -1.87
C ALA A 368 2.54 12.78 -3.30
N ILE A 369 3.85 12.62 -3.48
CA ILE A 369 4.48 12.63 -4.82
C ILE A 369 4.12 11.37 -5.60
N LEU A 370 4.11 10.19 -4.98
CA LEU A 370 3.70 8.93 -5.60
C LEU A 370 2.25 8.98 -6.09
N GLU A 371 1.32 9.48 -5.27
CA GLU A 371 -0.07 9.64 -5.67
C GLU A 371 -0.22 10.56 -6.88
N ARG A 372 0.53 11.66 -6.92
CA ARG A 372 0.49 12.61 -8.02
C ARG A 372 1.12 12.06 -9.29
N ALA A 373 2.22 11.34 -9.14
CA ALA A 373 2.89 10.67 -10.24
C ALA A 373 1.96 9.67 -10.94
N PHE A 374 1.33 8.77 -10.18
CA PHE A 374 0.40 7.80 -10.78
C PHE A 374 -0.88 8.46 -11.31
N LEU A 375 -1.40 9.50 -10.64
CA LEU A 375 -2.51 10.26 -11.19
C LEU A 375 -2.18 10.91 -12.54
N SER A 376 -0.95 11.39 -12.72
CA SER A 376 -0.51 11.99 -13.98
C SER A 376 -0.45 11.00 -15.14
N ILE A 377 -0.27 9.70 -14.88
CA ILE A 377 -0.37 8.67 -15.91
C ILE A 377 -1.81 8.60 -16.44
N ARG A 378 -2.80 8.64 -15.54
CA ARG A 378 -4.21 8.50 -15.89
C ARG A 378 -4.84 9.78 -16.44
N ASP A 379 -4.58 10.91 -15.79
CA ASP A 379 -5.24 12.18 -16.08
C ASP A 379 -4.33 13.11 -16.88
N LYS A 380 -4.67 13.30 -18.16
CA LYS A 380 -3.93 14.19 -19.08
C LYS A 380 -3.92 15.64 -18.63
N ASN A 381 -5.02 16.15 -18.08
CA ASN A 381 -5.10 17.53 -17.63
C ASN A 381 -4.24 17.72 -16.37
N TYR A 382 -4.28 16.76 -15.47
CA TYR A 382 -3.44 16.77 -14.29
C TYR A 382 -1.95 16.66 -14.66
N ARG A 383 -1.59 15.80 -15.62
CA ARG A 383 -0.22 15.71 -16.14
C ARG A 383 0.32 17.04 -16.65
N LYS A 384 -0.49 17.79 -17.43
CA LYS A 384 -0.13 19.15 -17.89
C LYS A 384 0.11 20.11 -16.73
N LYS A 385 -0.78 20.05 -15.70
CA LYS A 385 -0.65 20.84 -14.49
C LYS A 385 0.65 20.51 -13.74
N LEU A 386 0.99 19.23 -13.63
CA LEU A 386 2.18 18.77 -12.94
C LEU A 386 3.48 19.19 -13.66
N ILE A 387 3.49 19.23 -15.01
CA ILE A 387 4.61 19.77 -15.80
C ILE A 387 4.81 21.26 -15.54
N GLN A 388 3.73 22.02 -15.29
CA GLN A 388 3.78 23.44 -14.98
C GLN A 388 4.07 23.74 -13.50
N GLY A 389 4.05 22.73 -12.63
CA GLY A 389 4.17 22.85 -11.20
C GLY A 389 2.79 22.94 -10.51
N ASP A 390 2.39 21.84 -9.85
CA ASP A 390 1.17 21.81 -9.02
C ASP A 390 1.49 22.35 -7.63
N SER A 391 0.90 23.47 -7.24
CA SER A 391 1.11 24.09 -5.94
C SER A 391 -0.10 23.93 -5.03
N VAL A 392 0.14 23.53 -3.80
CA VAL A 392 -0.85 23.45 -2.73
C VAL A 392 -0.44 24.40 -1.62
N GLN A 393 -1.33 25.31 -1.26
CA GLN A 393 -1.07 26.28 -0.20
C GLN A 393 -2.07 26.14 0.93
N SER A 394 -1.59 26.26 2.15
CA SER A 394 -2.38 26.43 3.35
C SER A 394 -1.81 27.56 4.20
N LYS A 395 -2.47 27.92 5.30
CA LYS A 395 -2.01 29.00 6.19
C LYS A 395 -0.59 28.76 6.77
N PHE A 396 -0.19 27.50 6.94
CA PHE A 396 1.06 27.14 7.61
C PHE A 396 1.99 26.26 6.79
N SER A 397 1.62 25.93 5.57
CA SER A 397 2.46 25.12 4.69
C SER A 397 2.17 25.36 3.22
N SER A 398 3.18 25.20 2.40
CA SER A 398 3.02 25.12 0.94
C SER A 398 3.77 23.91 0.41
N ALA A 399 3.29 23.33 -0.67
CA ALA A 399 4.00 22.27 -1.36
C ALA A 399 3.87 22.47 -2.86
N ILE A 400 4.95 22.20 -3.58
CA ILE A 400 5.03 22.22 -5.04
C ILE A 400 5.38 20.81 -5.50
N PHE A 401 4.69 20.33 -6.52
CA PHE A 401 4.97 19.05 -7.16
C PHE A 401 5.18 19.28 -8.64
N GLN A 402 6.20 18.68 -9.22
CA GLN A 402 6.57 18.87 -10.60
C GLN A 402 6.96 17.55 -11.25
N LEU A 403 6.52 17.36 -12.49
CA LEU A 403 7.04 16.37 -13.42
C LEU A 403 8.14 17.04 -14.24
N ASP A 404 9.38 16.59 -14.04
CA ASP A 404 10.54 17.14 -14.73
C ASP A 404 10.67 16.47 -16.11
N THR A 405 10.39 17.25 -17.15
CA THR A 405 10.50 16.78 -18.53
C THR A 405 10.67 17.92 -19.54
N ASP A 406 11.58 17.72 -20.47
CA ASP A 406 11.73 18.55 -21.68
C ASP A 406 10.95 18.01 -22.89
N LYS A 407 10.33 16.81 -22.74
CA LYS A 407 9.60 16.09 -23.80
C LYS A 407 8.18 15.70 -23.40
N PRO A 408 7.26 16.66 -23.19
CA PRO A 408 5.89 16.38 -22.75
C PRO A 408 5.13 15.40 -23.63
N GLU A 409 5.41 15.38 -24.93
CA GLU A 409 4.76 14.47 -25.89
C GLU A 409 5.19 12.99 -25.68
N GLU A 410 6.42 12.76 -25.25
CA GLU A 410 6.92 11.43 -24.94
C GLU A 410 6.23 10.90 -23.68
N VAL A 411 6.10 11.72 -22.65
CA VAL A 411 5.36 11.40 -21.43
C VAL A 411 3.90 11.05 -21.75
N GLU A 412 3.26 11.80 -22.65
CA GLU A 412 1.89 11.51 -23.11
C GLU A 412 1.81 10.13 -23.75
N LYS A 413 2.72 9.80 -24.69
CA LYS A 413 2.77 8.52 -25.36
C LYS A 413 2.99 7.35 -24.40
N GLN A 414 3.95 7.48 -23.48
CA GLN A 414 4.25 6.49 -22.47
C GLN A 414 3.02 6.25 -21.56
N SER A 415 2.40 7.33 -21.09
CA SER A 415 1.20 7.23 -20.23
C SER A 415 0.03 6.53 -20.94
N GLN A 416 -0.23 6.88 -22.21
CA GLN A 416 -1.28 6.22 -23.01
C GLN A 416 -0.97 4.74 -23.23
N PHE A 417 0.30 4.38 -23.43
CA PHE A 417 0.69 2.99 -23.56
C PHE A 417 0.43 2.21 -22.29
N VAL A 418 0.86 2.73 -21.13
CA VAL A 418 0.61 2.13 -19.81
C VAL A 418 -0.88 1.91 -19.60
N LEU A 419 -1.72 2.92 -19.84
CA LEU A 419 -3.18 2.80 -19.67
C LEU A 419 -3.82 1.77 -20.59
N LYS A 420 -3.32 1.60 -21.80
CA LYS A 420 -3.81 0.59 -22.75
C LYS A 420 -3.49 -0.83 -22.29
N GLU A 421 -2.33 -1.01 -21.68
CA GLU A 421 -1.81 -2.33 -21.30
C GLU A 421 -2.26 -2.79 -19.90
N LEU A 422 -2.62 -1.84 -19.02
CA LEU A 422 -3.10 -2.17 -17.68
C LEU A 422 -4.56 -2.66 -17.71
N PRO A 423 -4.92 -3.62 -16.85
CA PRO A 423 -6.31 -3.95 -16.62
C PRO A 423 -6.99 -2.71 -15.99
N GLN A 424 -7.92 -2.11 -16.70
CA GLN A 424 -8.69 -0.98 -16.21
C GLN A 424 -10.03 -1.47 -15.69
N ALA A 425 -10.50 -0.87 -14.58
CA ALA A 425 -11.91 -0.93 -14.26
C ALA A 425 -12.68 -0.29 -15.41
N ASP A 426 -13.67 -1.00 -15.97
CA ASP A 426 -14.51 -0.43 -17.02
C ASP A 426 -15.04 0.93 -16.53
N SER A 427 -14.76 1.98 -17.30
CA SER A 427 -15.34 3.29 -17.09
C SER A 427 -16.88 3.13 -17.14
N PHE A 428 -17.51 3.34 -16.01
CA PHE A 428 -18.95 3.48 -15.92
C PHE A 428 -19.40 4.85 -16.40
#